data_a42494fb3e7032a358fbccae0593a86f
#
_entry.id   a42494fb3e7032a358fbccae0593a86f
#
_cell.length_a   1.000
_cell.length_b   1.000
_cell.length_c   1.000
_cell.angle_alpha   90.00
_cell.angle_beta   90.00
_cell.angle_gamma   90.00
#
_symmetry.space_group_name_H-M   'P 1'
#
loop_
_entity.id
_entity.type
_entity.pdbx_description
1 polymer ?
#
loop_
_entity_poly.entity_id
_entity_poly.type
_entity_poly.pdbx_seq_one_letter_code
_entity_poly.pdbx_strand_id
1 'polypeptide(L)'
;MTGVILLAAHILICVGIYIASRRGALRTTAIVMPVVIFIPFWGAACVLLLHYGVLKCERIPLDYDRLEMTDEIYSAIPIRQADDGQDVVPMEEALLLDSPRQCREMIMDMLLDNPNQYLPQFKKIRNADDVEAVHYATTIMVEIGKRYEMQWQRLNRAYIGEPDNLQLLDACCAFLKEYLAADLQQGYARQILLNRYTELLEIRFAREPALQYGVELAESLMTNGNFTRAGEILETMSVKWPRDGEVWMTMLRYCIRQKQGDRIQQIIAHIDEQEIALSAHERETVDFWRH
;
A
#
# COMPACT_ATOMS: atom_id res chain seq x y z
N MET A 1 -39.92 -43.22 26.30
CA MET A 1 -40.12 -42.03 27.16
C MET A 1 -38.86 -41.17 27.29
N THR A 2 -37.69 -41.75 27.50
CA THR A 2 -36.39 -40.99 27.64
C THR A 2 -36.01 -40.12 26.44
N GLY A 3 -36.23 -40.61 25.20
CA GLY A 3 -35.89 -39.83 24.00
C GLY A 3 -36.74 -38.55 23.79
N VAL A 4 -38.02 -38.61 24.21
CA VAL A 4 -38.91 -37.43 24.11
C VAL A 4 -38.51 -36.38 25.14
N ILE A 5 -38.11 -36.77 26.28
CA ILE A 5 -37.61 -35.88 27.37
C ILE A 5 -36.29 -35.19 26.93
N LEU A 6 -35.37 -35.96 26.32
CA LEU A 6 -34.10 -35.41 25.79
C LEU A 6 -34.33 -34.41 24.64
N LEU A 7 -35.30 -34.72 23.73
CA LEU A 7 -35.65 -33.82 22.65
C LEU A 7 -36.27 -32.51 23.15
N ALA A 8 -37.19 -32.61 24.16
CA ALA A 8 -37.80 -31.42 24.76
C ALA A 8 -36.74 -30.55 25.49
N ALA A 9 -35.82 -31.18 26.21
CA ALA A 9 -34.70 -30.46 26.85
C ALA A 9 -33.81 -29.74 25.83
N HIS A 10 -33.50 -30.39 24.70
CA HIS A 10 -32.69 -29.79 23.65
C HIS A 10 -33.39 -28.58 23.02
N ILE A 11 -34.69 -28.67 22.73
CA ILE A 11 -35.49 -27.55 22.19
C ILE A 11 -35.46 -26.36 23.17
N LEU A 12 -35.63 -26.60 24.46
CA LEU A 12 -35.56 -25.54 25.48
C LEU A 12 -34.20 -24.87 25.53
N ILE A 13 -33.10 -25.62 25.37
CA ILE A 13 -31.74 -25.07 25.29
C ILE A 13 -31.58 -24.20 24.03
N CYS A 14 -32.04 -24.66 22.87
CA CYS A 14 -32.01 -23.90 21.61
C CYS A 14 -32.76 -22.57 21.72
N VAL A 15 -33.98 -22.60 22.28
CA VAL A 15 -34.80 -21.39 22.50
C VAL A 15 -34.10 -20.43 23.49
N GLY A 16 -33.54 -20.97 24.60
CA GLY A 16 -32.80 -20.17 25.55
C GLY A 16 -31.59 -19.43 24.96
N ILE A 17 -30.78 -20.13 24.16
CA ILE A 17 -29.63 -19.54 23.46
C ILE A 17 -30.09 -18.51 22.43
N TYR A 18 -31.15 -18.78 21.70
CA TYR A 18 -31.74 -17.84 20.75
C TYR A 18 -32.19 -16.54 21.42
N ILE A 19 -32.90 -16.64 22.53
CA ILE A 19 -33.37 -15.46 23.30
C ILE A 19 -32.16 -14.69 23.87
N ALA A 20 -31.15 -15.39 24.41
CA ALA A 20 -29.95 -14.79 24.96
C ALA A 20 -29.12 -14.06 23.88
N SER A 21 -29.03 -14.65 22.69
CA SER A 21 -28.39 -14.01 21.54
C SER A 21 -29.14 -12.75 21.07
N ARG A 22 -30.48 -12.80 21.02
CA ARG A 22 -31.30 -11.63 20.65
C ARG A 22 -31.25 -10.49 21.68
N ARG A 23 -31.10 -10.82 22.95
CA ARG A 23 -30.94 -9.84 24.03
C ARG A 23 -29.53 -9.27 24.15
N GLY A 24 -28.58 -9.68 23.29
CA GLY A 24 -27.19 -9.24 23.31
C GLY A 24 -26.39 -9.81 24.48
N ALA A 25 -26.97 -10.75 25.25
CA ALA A 25 -26.26 -11.42 26.35
C ALA A 25 -25.21 -12.42 25.86
N LEU A 26 -25.37 -12.93 24.63
CA LEU A 26 -24.38 -13.77 23.94
C LEU A 26 -23.91 -13.04 22.68
N ARG A 27 -22.61 -12.70 22.61
CA ARG A 27 -21.96 -12.11 21.42
C ARG A 27 -21.63 -13.21 20.40
N THR A 28 -22.63 -13.91 19.93
CA THR A 28 -22.47 -14.95 18.92
C THR A 28 -23.16 -14.56 17.64
N THR A 29 -22.45 -14.76 16.53
CA THR A 29 -22.97 -14.47 15.19
C THR A 29 -24.08 -15.48 14.85
N ALA A 30 -25.12 -15.04 14.13
CA ALA A 30 -26.25 -15.88 13.67
C ALA A 30 -25.81 -17.17 12.94
N ILE A 31 -24.62 -17.21 12.39
CA ILE A 31 -23.96 -18.35 11.73
C ILE A 31 -23.80 -19.57 12.67
N VAL A 32 -23.72 -19.37 13.99
CA VAL A 32 -23.48 -20.47 14.96
C VAL A 32 -24.80 -21.18 15.34
N MET A 33 -25.96 -20.59 15.03
CA MET A 33 -27.27 -21.20 15.35
C MET A 33 -27.51 -22.59 14.73
N PRO A 34 -27.13 -22.87 13.46
CA PRO A 34 -27.23 -24.21 12.91
C PRO A 34 -26.47 -25.26 13.73
N VAL A 35 -25.30 -24.92 14.27
CA VAL A 35 -24.49 -25.83 15.09
C VAL A 35 -25.23 -26.22 16.38
N VAL A 36 -25.92 -25.27 17.01
CA VAL A 36 -26.71 -25.54 18.23
C VAL A 36 -27.89 -26.46 17.92
N ILE A 37 -28.55 -26.30 16.77
CA ILE A 37 -29.74 -27.05 16.36
C ILE A 37 -29.37 -28.49 15.96
N PHE A 38 -28.30 -28.68 15.19
CA PHE A 38 -27.93 -29.97 14.63
C PHE A 38 -27.10 -30.86 15.56
N ILE A 39 -26.38 -30.25 16.54
CA ILE A 39 -25.52 -31.00 17.47
C ILE A 39 -26.09 -30.87 18.90
N PRO A 40 -26.92 -31.83 19.34
CA PRO A 40 -27.56 -31.78 20.65
C PRO A 40 -26.52 -31.70 21.79
N PHE A 41 -26.77 -30.83 22.76
CA PHE A 41 -25.95 -30.56 23.93
C PHE A 41 -24.54 -30.01 23.65
N TRP A 42 -23.78 -30.61 22.72
CA TRP A 42 -22.43 -30.18 22.39
C TRP A 42 -22.43 -28.84 21.62
N GLY A 43 -23.42 -28.59 20.79
CA GLY A 43 -23.56 -27.31 20.09
C GLY A 43 -23.70 -26.14 21.08
N ALA A 44 -24.53 -26.32 22.11
CA ALA A 44 -24.68 -25.33 23.18
C ALA A 44 -23.39 -25.11 23.98
N ALA A 45 -22.66 -26.19 24.32
CA ALA A 45 -21.38 -26.11 24.98
C ALA A 45 -20.33 -25.37 24.14
N CYS A 46 -20.26 -25.62 22.81
CA CYS A 46 -19.37 -24.91 21.91
C CYS A 46 -19.68 -23.40 21.84
N VAL A 47 -20.96 -23.02 21.82
CA VAL A 47 -21.36 -21.60 21.82
C VAL A 47 -20.93 -20.90 23.10
N LEU A 48 -21.10 -21.54 24.24
CA LEU A 48 -20.69 -21.00 25.53
C LEU A 48 -19.16 -20.90 25.66
N LEU A 49 -18.42 -21.88 25.17
CA LEU A 49 -16.95 -21.85 25.13
C LEU A 49 -16.44 -20.74 24.19
N LEU A 50 -17.05 -20.57 23.02
CA LEU A 50 -16.70 -19.48 22.10
C LEU A 50 -17.01 -18.11 22.70
N HIS A 51 -18.18 -17.97 23.35
CA HIS A 51 -18.54 -16.73 24.03
C HIS A 51 -17.56 -16.39 25.15
N TYR A 52 -17.19 -17.37 25.96
CA TYR A 52 -16.21 -17.20 27.04
C TYR A 52 -14.80 -16.91 26.49
N GLY A 53 -14.41 -17.61 25.41
CA GLY A 53 -13.14 -17.38 24.71
C GLY A 53 -13.04 -15.99 24.10
N VAL A 54 -14.09 -15.50 23.46
CA VAL A 54 -14.17 -14.15 22.89
C VAL A 54 -14.09 -13.09 23.99
N LEU A 55 -14.81 -13.26 25.11
CA LEU A 55 -14.73 -12.34 26.26
C LEU A 55 -13.34 -12.31 26.87
N LYS A 56 -12.63 -13.43 26.88
CA LYS A 56 -11.26 -13.53 27.40
C LYS A 56 -10.24 -12.92 26.43
N CYS A 57 -10.46 -13.07 25.11
CA CYS A 57 -9.62 -12.51 24.07
C CYS A 57 -9.75 -10.97 23.98
N GLU A 58 -10.96 -10.42 24.20
CA GLU A 58 -11.16 -8.94 24.25
C GLU A 58 -10.46 -8.28 25.46
N ARG A 59 -10.13 -9.06 26.50
CA ARG A 59 -9.38 -8.56 27.66
C ARG A 59 -7.87 -8.58 27.49
N ILE A 60 -7.37 -9.20 26.45
CA ILE A 60 -5.98 -9.08 26.05
C ILE A 60 -5.97 -7.99 24.99
N PRO A 61 -5.59 -6.72 25.31
CA PRO A 61 -5.29 -5.79 24.26
C PRO A 61 -4.21 -6.47 23.44
N LEU A 62 -4.51 -6.74 22.17
CA LEU A 62 -3.47 -7.10 21.22
C LEU A 62 -2.57 -5.86 21.15
N ASP A 63 -1.54 -5.92 21.96
CA ASP A 63 -0.46 -4.95 21.96
C ASP A 63 0.29 -5.19 20.65
N TYR A 64 -0.16 -4.48 19.61
CA TYR A 64 0.46 -4.54 18.29
C TYR A 64 1.90 -4.01 18.33
N ASP A 65 2.27 -3.23 19.37
CA ASP A 65 3.64 -2.80 19.61
C ASP A 65 4.53 -3.96 20.09
N ARG A 66 3.95 -5.02 20.67
CA ARG A 66 4.66 -6.27 20.97
C ARG A 66 4.78 -7.24 19.79
N LEU A 67 4.06 -6.98 18.69
CA LEU A 67 4.24 -7.66 17.40
C LEU A 67 5.25 -6.91 16.50
N GLU A 68 5.82 -5.80 16.94
CA GLU A 68 7.12 -5.44 16.44
C GLU A 68 8.02 -6.65 16.75
N MET A 69 8.32 -7.42 15.71
CA MET A 69 9.43 -8.36 15.79
C MET A 69 10.60 -7.50 16.24
N THR A 70 10.89 -7.62 17.52
CA THR A 70 11.92 -6.86 18.19
C THR A 70 13.18 -6.97 17.35
N ASP A 71 13.82 -5.85 17.08
CA ASP A 71 15.18 -5.79 16.53
C ASP A 71 16.16 -6.72 17.29
N GLU A 72 15.75 -7.26 18.43
CA GLU A 72 16.49 -8.24 19.23
C GLU A 72 16.83 -9.54 18.48
N ILE A 73 16.00 -9.98 17.50
CA ILE A 73 16.36 -11.16 16.67
C ILE A 73 17.49 -10.80 15.72
N TYR A 74 17.54 -9.55 15.27
CA TYR A 74 18.61 -9.06 14.38
C TYR A 74 19.86 -8.63 15.17
N SER A 75 19.73 -8.21 16.43
CA SER A 75 20.87 -7.86 17.30
C SER A 75 21.60 -9.09 17.85
N ALA A 76 21.00 -10.28 17.80
CA ALA A 76 21.64 -11.52 18.22
C ALA A 76 22.51 -12.19 17.13
N ILE A 77 22.49 -11.68 15.89
CA ILE A 77 23.42 -12.14 14.85
C ILE A 77 24.75 -11.40 15.05
N PRO A 78 25.85 -12.12 15.35
CA PRO A 78 27.14 -11.45 15.55
C PRO A 78 27.51 -10.69 14.27
N ILE A 79 27.56 -9.36 14.36
CA ILE A 79 28.11 -8.51 13.31
C ILE A 79 29.56 -8.96 13.13
N ARG A 80 29.84 -9.63 12.03
CA ARG A 80 31.20 -9.95 11.64
C ARG A 80 31.88 -8.60 11.39
N GLN A 81 32.75 -8.17 12.26
CA GLN A 81 33.60 -7.00 12.02
C GLN A 81 34.27 -7.21 10.66
N ALA A 82 34.00 -6.29 9.74
CA ALA A 82 34.65 -6.26 8.45
C ALA A 82 36.16 -6.25 8.69
N ASP A 83 36.83 -7.26 8.18
CA ASP A 83 38.28 -7.34 8.19
C ASP A 83 38.79 -6.22 7.26
N ASP A 84 39.53 -5.29 7.86
CA ASP A 84 40.05 -4.10 7.20
C ASP A 84 40.95 -4.53 6.02
N GLY A 85 40.53 -4.31 4.77
CA GLY A 85 41.45 -4.25 3.65
C GLY A 85 41.19 -5.15 2.44
N GLN A 86 39.99 -5.68 2.23
CA GLN A 86 39.72 -6.45 0.97
C GLN A 86 38.70 -5.71 0.10
N ASP A 87 39.12 -5.45 -1.13
CA ASP A 87 38.39 -5.00 -2.31
C ASP A 87 36.88 -4.77 -2.11
N VAL A 88 36.50 -3.51 -1.91
CA VAL A 88 35.11 -3.08 -1.95
C VAL A 88 34.65 -3.19 -3.40
N VAL A 89 34.11 -4.33 -3.76
CA VAL A 89 33.47 -4.54 -5.06
C VAL A 89 32.16 -3.76 -5.05
N PRO A 90 31.88 -2.88 -6.03
CA PRO A 90 30.59 -2.25 -6.15
C PRO A 90 29.49 -3.29 -6.12
N MET A 91 28.45 -3.06 -5.32
CA MET A 91 27.34 -4.01 -5.12
C MET A 91 26.73 -4.49 -6.43
N GLU A 92 26.70 -3.65 -7.46
CA GLU A 92 26.21 -4.02 -8.80
C GLU A 92 27.11 -5.05 -9.50
N GLU A 93 28.41 -4.96 -9.29
CA GLU A 93 29.37 -5.95 -9.82
C GLU A 93 29.35 -7.25 -9.01
N ALA A 94 29.14 -7.17 -7.70
CA ALA A 94 29.01 -8.36 -6.86
C ALA A 94 27.77 -9.20 -7.20
N LEU A 95 26.69 -8.58 -7.68
CA LEU A 95 25.50 -9.26 -8.19
C LEU A 95 25.72 -9.93 -9.55
N LEU A 96 26.73 -9.51 -10.30
CA LEU A 96 27.11 -10.07 -11.59
C LEU A 96 28.19 -11.17 -11.44
N LEU A 97 28.76 -11.33 -10.23
CA LEU A 97 29.69 -12.41 -9.96
C LEU A 97 28.92 -13.75 -9.89
N ASP A 98 29.37 -14.73 -10.68
CA ASP A 98 28.81 -16.09 -10.76
C ASP A 98 28.98 -16.92 -9.47
N SER A 99 29.10 -16.28 -8.30
CA SER A 99 29.28 -16.93 -7.02
C SER A 99 27.99 -16.87 -6.18
N PRO A 100 27.19 -17.93 -6.18
CA PRO A 100 25.94 -18.00 -5.39
C PRO A 100 26.15 -17.75 -3.91
N ARG A 101 27.34 -18.12 -3.38
CA ARG A 101 27.66 -17.92 -1.97
C ARG A 101 27.85 -16.45 -1.61
N GLN A 102 28.57 -15.70 -2.45
CA GLN A 102 28.78 -14.26 -2.23
C GLN A 102 27.48 -13.47 -2.36
N CYS A 103 26.64 -13.83 -3.34
CA CYS A 103 25.34 -13.23 -3.50
C CYS A 103 24.46 -13.42 -2.25
N ARG A 104 24.47 -14.61 -1.64
CA ARG A 104 23.73 -14.89 -0.40
C ARG A 104 24.27 -14.13 0.81
N GLU A 105 25.60 -14.08 0.99
CA GLU A 105 26.23 -13.32 2.07
C GLU A 105 25.85 -11.83 1.94
N MET A 106 25.88 -11.28 0.74
CA MET A 106 25.49 -9.90 0.47
C MET A 106 23.99 -9.65 0.72
N ILE A 107 23.10 -10.58 0.33
CA ILE A 107 21.66 -10.46 0.64
C ILE A 107 21.44 -10.44 2.15
N MET A 108 22.18 -11.23 2.92
CA MET A 108 22.08 -11.23 4.38
C MET A 108 22.57 -9.91 4.98
N ASP A 109 23.64 -9.33 4.45
CA ASP A 109 24.13 -8.02 4.89
C ASP A 109 23.12 -6.90 4.59
N MET A 110 22.48 -6.92 3.41
CA MET A 110 21.40 -5.99 3.05
C MET A 110 20.18 -6.10 3.98
N LEU A 111 19.89 -7.32 4.47
CA LEU A 111 18.82 -7.55 5.44
C LEU A 111 19.09 -6.93 6.80
N LEU A 112 20.36 -6.94 7.23
CA LEU A 112 20.80 -6.43 8.52
C LEU A 112 20.88 -4.89 8.54
N ASP A 113 21.01 -4.27 7.38
CA ASP A 113 20.96 -2.83 7.20
C ASP A 113 19.49 -2.35 7.02
N ASN A 114 19.23 -1.38 6.19
CA ASN A 114 17.89 -0.92 5.86
C ASN A 114 17.42 -1.56 4.54
N PRO A 115 16.63 -2.66 4.56
CA PRO A 115 16.27 -3.40 3.36
C PRO A 115 15.48 -2.58 2.33
N ASN A 116 14.84 -1.48 2.74
CA ASN A 116 14.11 -0.60 1.82
C ASN A 116 15.03 0.08 0.80
N GLN A 117 16.27 0.36 1.18
CA GLN A 117 17.25 1.00 0.29
C GLN A 117 17.67 0.08 -0.86
N TYR A 118 17.58 -1.23 -0.65
CA TYR A 118 18.02 -2.26 -1.59
C TYR A 118 16.91 -2.87 -2.43
N LEU A 119 15.71 -2.29 -2.40
CA LEU A 119 14.58 -2.76 -3.22
C LEU A 119 14.89 -2.92 -4.71
N PRO A 120 15.63 -1.99 -5.37
CA PRO A 120 16.00 -2.15 -6.77
C PRO A 120 16.90 -3.38 -6.99
N GLN A 121 17.82 -3.66 -6.06
CA GLN A 121 18.74 -4.79 -6.11
C GLN A 121 17.97 -6.12 -5.91
N PHE A 122 17.06 -6.19 -4.93
CA PHE A 122 16.22 -7.36 -4.73
C PHE A 122 15.34 -7.66 -5.95
N LYS A 123 14.86 -6.63 -6.65
CA LYS A 123 14.13 -6.80 -7.91
C LYS A 123 15.02 -7.39 -9.03
N LYS A 124 16.29 -7.00 -9.10
CA LYS A 124 17.25 -7.58 -10.05
C LYS A 124 17.54 -9.04 -9.71
N ILE A 125 17.82 -9.35 -8.43
CA ILE A 125 18.11 -10.70 -7.93
C ILE A 125 16.94 -11.65 -8.20
N ARG A 126 15.69 -11.19 -8.11
CA ARG A 126 14.50 -12.01 -8.40
C ARG A 126 14.51 -12.59 -9.81
N ASN A 127 15.23 -11.99 -10.73
CA ASN A 127 15.35 -12.43 -12.13
C ASN A 127 16.68 -13.16 -12.41
N ALA A 128 17.47 -13.48 -11.38
CA ALA A 128 18.73 -14.20 -11.50
C ALA A 128 18.51 -15.73 -11.66
N ASP A 129 19.53 -16.44 -12.10
CA ASP A 129 19.49 -17.90 -12.31
C ASP A 129 19.64 -18.69 -11.01
N ASP A 130 20.19 -18.09 -9.94
CA ASP A 130 20.34 -18.75 -8.64
C ASP A 130 19.00 -18.80 -7.89
N VAL A 131 18.42 -19.99 -7.84
CA VAL A 131 17.12 -20.28 -7.20
C VAL A 131 17.10 -19.90 -5.72
N GLU A 132 18.23 -20.07 -5.02
CA GLU A 132 18.31 -19.78 -3.59
C GLU A 132 18.34 -18.25 -3.34
N ALA A 133 19.13 -17.52 -4.13
CA ALA A 133 19.14 -16.06 -4.10
C ALA A 133 17.77 -15.46 -4.44
N VAL A 134 17.10 -15.99 -5.47
CA VAL A 134 15.74 -15.61 -5.85
C VAL A 134 14.74 -15.85 -4.71
N HIS A 135 14.86 -16.98 -4.00
CA HIS A 135 14.00 -17.29 -2.86
C HIS A 135 14.19 -16.28 -1.72
N TYR A 136 15.44 -15.98 -1.35
CA TYR A 136 15.73 -14.98 -0.30
C TYR A 136 15.23 -13.60 -0.70
N ALA A 137 15.57 -13.11 -1.89
CA ALA A 137 15.13 -11.80 -2.38
C ALA A 137 13.59 -11.68 -2.39
N THR A 138 12.89 -12.73 -2.83
CA THR A 138 11.43 -12.76 -2.85
C THR A 138 10.86 -12.71 -1.43
N THR A 139 11.42 -13.47 -0.50
CA THR A 139 10.98 -13.48 0.91
C THR A 139 11.14 -12.10 1.55
N ILE A 140 12.26 -11.44 1.29
CA ILE A 140 12.53 -10.08 1.78
C ILE A 140 11.53 -9.08 1.19
N MET A 141 11.29 -9.14 -0.11
CA MET A 141 10.32 -8.24 -0.77
C MET A 141 8.90 -8.43 -0.21
N VAL A 142 8.51 -9.66 0.11
CA VAL A 142 7.21 -9.95 0.78
C VAL A 142 7.18 -9.33 2.18
N GLU A 143 8.26 -9.42 2.94
CA GLU A 143 8.33 -8.86 4.29
C GLU A 143 8.31 -7.33 4.28
N ILE A 144 9.04 -6.70 3.35
CA ILE A 144 8.97 -5.25 3.13
C ILE A 144 7.53 -4.86 2.77
N GLY A 145 6.88 -5.60 1.86
CA GLY A 145 5.49 -5.35 1.46
C GLY A 145 4.52 -5.42 2.63
N LYS A 146 4.69 -6.36 3.56
CA LYS A 146 3.89 -6.44 4.79
C LYS A 146 4.09 -5.23 5.70
N ARG A 147 5.34 -4.74 5.84
CA ARG A 147 5.64 -3.53 6.63
C ARG A 147 4.93 -2.30 6.04
N TYR A 148 5.01 -2.09 4.72
CA TYR A 148 4.26 -1.02 4.05
C TYR A 148 2.75 -1.15 4.28
N GLU A 149 2.19 -2.35 4.15
CA GLU A 149 0.76 -2.58 4.37
C GLU A 149 0.34 -2.27 5.81
N MET A 150 1.08 -2.74 6.81
CA MET A 150 0.81 -2.44 8.22
C MET A 150 0.89 -0.95 8.52
N GLN A 151 1.90 -0.27 7.99
CA GLN A 151 2.08 1.17 8.17
C GLN A 151 0.94 1.95 7.49
N TRP A 152 0.55 1.55 6.28
CA TRP A 152 -0.60 2.11 5.60
C TRP A 152 -1.88 1.95 6.42
N GLN A 153 -2.15 0.77 6.95
CA GLN A 153 -3.33 0.52 7.77
C GLN A 153 -3.36 1.36 9.05
N ARG A 154 -2.21 1.59 9.71
CA ARG A 154 -2.10 2.48 10.87
C ARG A 154 -2.44 3.92 10.48
N LEU A 155 -1.82 4.42 9.43
CA LEU A 155 -2.00 5.78 8.95
C LEU A 155 -3.44 6.05 8.47
N ASN A 156 -4.00 5.13 7.69
CA ASN A 156 -5.38 5.22 7.20
C ASN A 156 -6.40 5.17 8.35
N ARG A 157 -6.17 4.37 9.41
CA ARG A 157 -7.02 4.38 10.61
C ARG A 157 -6.97 5.71 11.35
N ALA A 158 -5.78 6.30 11.50
CA ALA A 158 -5.63 7.62 12.11
C ALA A 158 -6.40 8.69 11.31
N TYR A 159 -6.26 8.68 9.98
CA TYR A 159 -6.99 9.60 9.10
C TYR A 159 -8.52 9.40 9.17
N ILE A 160 -9.01 8.16 9.22
CA ILE A 160 -10.45 7.89 9.37
C ILE A 160 -10.98 8.42 10.71
N GLY A 161 -10.17 8.37 11.78
CA GLY A 161 -10.52 8.94 13.09
C GLY A 161 -10.58 10.47 13.12
N GLU A 162 -9.76 11.13 12.31
CA GLU A 162 -9.65 12.59 12.21
C GLU A 162 -9.64 13.04 10.74
N PRO A 163 -10.76 12.92 10.01
CA PRO A 163 -10.78 13.16 8.56
C PRO A 163 -10.50 14.63 8.20
N ASP A 164 -10.71 15.57 9.10
CA ASP A 164 -10.45 16.99 8.88
C ASP A 164 -8.98 17.40 9.12
N ASN A 165 -8.16 16.50 9.62
CA ASN A 165 -6.76 16.76 9.88
C ASN A 165 -5.96 16.74 8.58
N LEU A 166 -5.55 17.93 8.09
CA LEU A 166 -4.78 18.07 6.86
C LEU A 166 -3.39 17.42 6.93
N GLN A 167 -2.77 17.43 8.10
CA GLN A 167 -1.44 16.82 8.27
C GLN A 167 -1.49 15.30 8.09
N LEU A 168 -2.56 14.65 8.60
CA LEU A 168 -2.78 13.23 8.40
C LEU A 168 -3.11 12.93 6.93
N LEU A 169 -3.86 13.78 6.26
CA LEU A 169 -4.15 13.64 4.84
C LEU A 169 -2.87 13.76 4.00
N ASP A 170 -2.03 14.76 4.27
CA ASP A 170 -0.74 14.94 3.61
C ASP A 170 0.19 13.74 3.85
N ALA A 171 0.24 13.23 5.08
CA ALA A 171 1.01 12.04 5.42
C ALA A 171 0.50 10.79 4.67
N CYS A 172 -0.82 10.63 4.54
CA CYS A 172 -1.41 9.54 3.75
C CYS A 172 -1.03 9.64 2.27
N CYS A 173 -1.11 10.83 1.67
CA CYS A 173 -0.73 11.05 0.28
C CYS A 173 0.75 10.77 0.05
N ALA A 174 1.63 11.31 0.90
CA ALA A 174 3.07 11.09 0.82
C ALA A 174 3.43 9.60 0.94
N PHE A 175 2.84 8.92 1.92
CA PHE A 175 3.07 7.50 2.14
C PHE A 175 2.61 6.63 0.95
N LEU A 176 1.40 6.87 0.43
CA LEU A 176 0.91 6.11 -0.73
C LEU A 176 1.72 6.37 -1.99
N LYS A 177 2.22 7.59 -2.20
CA LYS A 177 3.16 7.91 -3.27
C LYS A 177 4.42 7.06 -3.19
N GLU A 178 5.03 6.99 -1.99
CA GLU A 178 6.21 6.17 -1.73
C GLU A 178 5.91 4.67 -1.92
N TYR A 179 4.79 4.18 -1.39
CA TYR A 179 4.39 2.78 -1.50
C TYR A 179 4.15 2.37 -2.96
N LEU A 180 3.51 3.22 -3.76
CA LEU A 180 3.33 2.99 -5.20
C LEU A 180 4.66 3.03 -5.97
N ALA A 181 5.58 3.92 -5.60
CA ALA A 181 6.92 4.01 -6.18
C ALA A 181 7.79 2.78 -5.83
N ALA A 182 7.62 2.21 -4.64
CA ALA A 182 8.29 0.98 -4.24
C ALA A 182 7.92 -0.22 -5.13
N ASP A 183 6.78 -0.17 -5.83
CA ASP A 183 6.32 -1.17 -6.82
C ASP A 183 6.36 -2.61 -6.27
N LEU A 184 5.93 -2.75 -5.02
CA LEU A 184 5.85 -4.04 -4.32
C LEU A 184 4.54 -4.77 -4.63
N GLN A 185 3.50 -4.03 -4.99
CA GLN A 185 2.19 -4.56 -5.33
C GLN A 185 1.99 -4.56 -6.85
N GLN A 186 1.40 -5.62 -7.37
CA GLN A 186 1.14 -5.78 -8.80
C GLN A 186 -0.35 -6.05 -9.07
N GLY A 187 -0.77 -5.84 -10.31
CA GLY A 187 -2.12 -6.15 -10.77
C GLY A 187 -3.20 -5.42 -9.95
N TYR A 188 -4.19 -6.15 -9.49
CA TYR A 188 -5.37 -5.61 -8.81
C TYR A 188 -5.03 -4.90 -7.48
N ALA A 189 -4.07 -5.43 -6.71
CA ALA A 189 -3.65 -4.80 -5.45
C ALA A 189 -3.03 -3.41 -5.69
N ARG A 190 -2.19 -3.26 -6.70
CA ARG A 190 -1.64 -1.97 -7.12
C ARG A 190 -2.74 -0.99 -7.54
N GLN A 191 -3.75 -1.48 -8.26
CA GLN A 191 -4.87 -0.66 -8.71
C GLN A 191 -5.70 -0.13 -7.53
N ILE A 192 -5.92 -0.93 -6.48
CA ILE A 192 -6.61 -0.47 -5.26
C ILE A 192 -5.83 0.66 -4.59
N LEU A 193 -4.51 0.51 -4.44
CA LEU A 193 -3.67 1.55 -3.84
C LEU A 193 -3.69 2.85 -4.68
N LEU A 194 -3.60 2.72 -6.00
CA LEU A 194 -3.62 3.86 -6.91
C LEU A 194 -4.98 4.58 -6.86
N ASN A 195 -6.08 3.85 -6.83
CA ASN A 195 -7.42 4.43 -6.67
C ASN A 195 -7.54 5.18 -5.35
N ARG A 196 -7.04 4.59 -4.25
CA ARG A 196 -7.05 5.24 -2.94
C ARG A 196 -6.18 6.49 -2.91
N TYR A 197 -5.01 6.45 -3.51
CA TYR A 197 -4.14 7.61 -3.66
C TYR A 197 -4.83 8.74 -4.43
N THR A 198 -5.44 8.42 -5.57
CA THR A 198 -6.20 9.39 -6.38
C THR A 198 -7.33 10.04 -5.58
N GLU A 199 -8.11 9.24 -4.84
CA GLU A 199 -9.20 9.72 -3.99
C GLU A 199 -8.71 10.70 -2.90
N LEU A 200 -7.61 10.38 -2.22
CA LEU A 200 -7.03 11.27 -1.20
C LEU A 200 -6.48 12.56 -1.81
N LEU A 201 -5.86 12.49 -2.99
CA LEU A 201 -5.40 13.65 -3.72
C LEU A 201 -6.57 14.55 -4.16
N GLU A 202 -7.70 13.99 -4.59
CA GLU A 202 -8.91 14.77 -4.89
C GLU A 202 -9.42 15.53 -3.67
N ILE A 203 -9.50 14.86 -2.52
CA ILE A 203 -9.90 15.48 -1.25
C ILE A 203 -8.92 16.59 -0.88
N ARG A 204 -7.61 16.33 -1.00
CA ARG A 204 -6.55 17.27 -0.65
C ARG A 204 -6.59 18.52 -1.53
N PHE A 205 -6.68 18.32 -2.84
CA PHE A 205 -6.74 19.40 -3.82
C PHE A 205 -8.02 20.24 -3.70
N ALA A 206 -9.16 19.60 -3.38
CA ALA A 206 -10.42 20.32 -3.17
C ALA A 206 -10.39 21.20 -1.92
N ARG A 207 -9.73 20.77 -0.84
CA ARG A 207 -9.62 21.54 0.40
C ARG A 207 -8.68 22.73 0.27
N GLU A 208 -7.52 22.50 -0.25
CA GLU A 208 -6.49 23.52 -0.42
C GLU A 208 -5.73 23.27 -1.73
N PRO A 209 -6.16 23.91 -2.83
CA PRO A 209 -5.53 23.71 -4.12
C PRO A 209 -4.10 24.24 -4.13
N ALA A 210 -3.13 23.32 -4.21
CA ALA A 210 -1.72 23.62 -4.40
C ALA A 210 -1.24 22.97 -5.70
N LEU A 211 -0.26 23.59 -6.36
CA LEU A 211 0.28 23.16 -7.65
C LEU A 211 0.70 21.67 -7.62
N GLN A 212 1.52 21.32 -6.63
CA GLN A 212 2.06 19.96 -6.49
C GLN A 212 0.95 18.90 -6.47
N TYR A 213 -0.08 19.10 -5.63
CA TYR A 213 -1.19 18.14 -5.52
C TYR A 213 -2.04 18.07 -6.79
N GLY A 214 -2.17 19.19 -7.51
CA GLY A 214 -2.86 19.22 -8.80
C GLY A 214 -2.14 18.42 -9.87
N VAL A 215 -0.82 18.54 -9.97
CA VAL A 215 0.02 17.77 -10.89
C VAL A 215 -0.05 16.27 -10.54
N GLU A 216 0.16 15.92 -9.28
CA GLU A 216 0.10 14.52 -8.80
C GLU A 216 -1.29 13.90 -9.05
N LEU A 217 -2.36 14.68 -8.84
CA LEU A 217 -3.73 14.24 -9.10
C LEU A 217 -3.96 13.99 -10.60
N ALA A 218 -3.55 14.93 -11.46
CA ALA A 218 -3.70 14.78 -12.91
C ALA A 218 -2.93 13.55 -13.41
N GLU A 219 -1.70 13.32 -12.95
CA GLU A 219 -0.89 12.17 -13.32
C GLU A 219 -1.50 10.84 -12.82
N SER A 220 -2.01 10.83 -11.59
CA SER A 220 -2.68 9.66 -11.01
C SER A 220 -3.96 9.33 -11.78
N LEU A 221 -4.79 10.32 -12.12
CA LEU A 221 -6.00 10.15 -12.92
C LEU A 221 -5.68 9.64 -14.34
N MET A 222 -4.64 10.16 -14.98
CA MET A 222 -4.18 9.67 -16.30
C MET A 222 -3.70 8.22 -16.21
N THR A 223 -3.05 7.85 -15.14
CA THR A 223 -2.57 6.48 -14.89
C THR A 223 -3.73 5.51 -14.65
N ASN A 224 -4.79 5.99 -13.99
CA ASN A 224 -6.05 5.27 -13.82
C ASN A 224 -6.92 5.22 -15.09
N GLY A 225 -6.53 5.91 -16.17
CA GLY A 225 -7.31 5.99 -17.41
C GLY A 225 -8.50 6.95 -17.32
N ASN A 226 -8.65 7.71 -16.23
CA ASN A 226 -9.71 8.71 -16.09
C ASN A 226 -9.30 10.05 -16.70
N PHE A 227 -9.20 10.07 -18.02
CA PHE A 227 -8.76 11.23 -18.77
C PHE A 227 -9.74 12.41 -18.73
N THR A 228 -11.05 12.14 -18.63
CA THR A 228 -12.04 13.20 -18.51
C THR A 228 -11.78 14.07 -17.28
N ARG A 229 -11.65 13.40 -16.13
CA ARG A 229 -11.39 14.09 -14.87
C ARG A 229 -10.00 14.75 -14.83
N ALA A 230 -8.98 14.10 -15.41
CA ALA A 230 -7.65 14.69 -15.55
C ALA A 230 -7.68 16.01 -16.34
N GLY A 231 -8.45 16.04 -17.44
CA GLY A 231 -8.63 17.25 -18.25
C GLY A 231 -9.26 18.41 -17.45
N GLU A 232 -10.32 18.14 -16.69
CA GLU A 232 -10.98 19.15 -15.82
C GLU A 232 -10.00 19.75 -14.79
N ILE A 233 -9.19 18.90 -14.16
CA ILE A 233 -8.17 19.35 -13.20
C ILE A 233 -7.12 20.21 -13.90
N LEU A 234 -6.61 19.79 -15.05
CA LEU A 234 -5.61 20.53 -15.81
C LEU A 234 -6.14 21.88 -16.31
N GLU A 235 -7.39 21.96 -16.76
CA GLU A 235 -8.05 23.21 -17.10
C GLU A 235 -8.16 24.15 -15.89
N THR A 236 -8.53 23.63 -14.74
CA THR A 236 -8.54 24.40 -13.49
C THR A 236 -7.15 24.92 -13.12
N MET A 237 -6.12 24.09 -13.29
CA MET A 237 -4.73 24.46 -13.02
C MET A 237 -4.21 25.52 -13.99
N SER A 238 -4.52 25.42 -15.28
CA SER A 238 -4.08 26.41 -16.29
C SER A 238 -4.63 27.80 -16.03
N VAL A 239 -5.84 27.89 -15.45
CA VAL A 239 -6.43 29.17 -15.03
C VAL A 239 -5.76 29.71 -13.76
N LYS A 240 -5.45 28.82 -12.80
CA LYS A 240 -4.93 29.23 -11.48
C LYS A 240 -3.43 29.53 -11.52
N TRP A 241 -2.67 28.80 -12.32
CA TRP A 241 -1.20 28.94 -12.48
C TRP A 241 -0.79 29.03 -13.96
N PRO A 242 -1.21 30.10 -14.68
CA PRO A 242 -1.06 30.19 -16.12
C PRO A 242 0.41 30.32 -16.61
N ARG A 243 1.32 30.73 -15.71
CA ARG A 243 2.74 30.91 -16.05
C ARG A 243 3.66 29.81 -15.51
N ASP A 244 3.08 28.77 -14.91
CA ASP A 244 3.87 27.69 -14.34
C ASP A 244 4.15 26.61 -15.40
N GLY A 245 5.43 26.32 -15.65
CA GLY A 245 5.87 25.35 -16.65
C GLY A 245 5.38 23.94 -16.38
N GLU A 246 5.28 23.54 -15.11
CA GLU A 246 4.87 22.18 -14.71
C GLU A 246 3.41 21.90 -15.12
N VAL A 247 2.53 22.92 -15.06
CA VAL A 247 1.14 22.80 -15.53
C VAL A 247 1.09 22.48 -17.01
N TRP A 248 1.81 23.26 -17.82
CA TRP A 248 1.80 23.10 -19.27
C TRP A 248 2.49 21.81 -19.72
N MET A 249 3.55 21.41 -19.03
CA MET A 249 4.20 20.12 -19.27
C MET A 249 3.30 18.94 -18.91
N THR A 250 2.51 19.05 -17.85
CA THR A 250 1.53 18.02 -17.50
C THR A 250 0.38 17.98 -18.50
N MET A 251 -0.08 19.13 -18.96
CA MET A 251 -1.09 19.23 -20.03
C MET A 251 -0.55 18.67 -21.37
N LEU A 252 0.72 18.91 -21.67
CA LEU A 252 1.38 18.31 -22.83
C LEU A 252 1.40 16.78 -22.73
N ARG A 253 1.80 16.21 -21.57
CA ARG A 253 1.76 14.77 -21.32
C ARG A 253 0.35 14.20 -21.47
N TYR A 254 -0.67 14.92 -21.01
CA TYR A 254 -2.07 14.54 -21.18
C TYR A 254 -2.45 14.47 -22.67
N CYS A 255 -2.14 15.51 -23.46
CA CYS A 255 -2.45 15.54 -24.89
C CYS A 255 -1.71 14.46 -25.68
N ILE A 256 -0.46 14.16 -25.31
CA ILE A 256 0.32 13.08 -25.91
C ILE A 256 -0.35 11.72 -25.66
N ARG A 257 -0.77 11.44 -24.40
CA ARG A 257 -1.47 10.19 -24.06
C ARG A 257 -2.82 10.07 -24.76
N GLN A 258 -3.48 11.18 -25.02
CA GLN A 258 -4.76 11.25 -25.76
C GLN A 258 -4.56 11.31 -27.28
N LYS A 259 -3.31 11.37 -27.79
CA LYS A 259 -2.97 11.48 -29.21
C LYS A 259 -3.60 12.71 -29.90
N GLN A 260 -3.69 13.84 -29.19
CA GLN A 260 -4.28 15.09 -29.64
C GLN A 260 -3.23 16.01 -30.27
N GLY A 261 -2.75 15.71 -31.49
CA GLY A 261 -1.67 16.43 -32.15
C GLY A 261 -1.91 17.94 -32.25
N ASP A 262 -3.10 18.37 -32.68
CA ASP A 262 -3.44 19.79 -32.81
C ASP A 262 -3.33 20.55 -31.50
N ARG A 263 -3.77 19.95 -30.39
CA ARG A 263 -3.64 20.54 -29.04
C ARG A 263 -2.20 20.61 -28.57
N ILE A 264 -1.37 19.64 -28.93
CA ILE A 264 0.07 19.66 -28.64
C ILE A 264 0.71 20.91 -29.24
N GLN A 265 0.44 21.19 -30.50
CA GLN A 265 0.98 22.37 -31.18
C GLN A 265 0.47 23.68 -30.57
N GLN A 266 -0.81 23.72 -30.16
CA GLN A 266 -1.38 24.88 -29.46
C GLN A 266 -0.71 25.14 -28.12
N ILE A 267 -0.41 24.09 -27.34
CA ILE A 267 0.28 24.22 -26.07
C ILE A 267 1.70 24.72 -26.26
N ILE A 268 2.43 24.17 -27.25
CA ILE A 268 3.78 24.59 -27.56
C ILE A 268 3.80 26.10 -27.98
N ALA A 269 2.89 26.50 -28.87
CA ALA A 269 2.75 27.90 -29.25
C ALA A 269 2.45 28.79 -28.04
N HIS A 270 1.58 28.35 -27.15
CA HIS A 270 1.26 29.09 -25.91
C HIS A 270 2.47 29.25 -24.99
N ILE A 271 3.26 28.19 -24.81
CA ILE A 271 4.50 28.22 -24.01
C ILE A 271 5.47 29.25 -24.57
N ASP A 272 5.62 29.28 -25.90
CA ASP A 272 6.51 30.20 -26.58
C ASP A 272 6.01 31.65 -26.51
N GLU A 273 4.72 31.89 -26.77
CA GLU A 273 4.11 33.24 -26.73
C GLU A 273 4.12 33.87 -25.33
N GLN A 274 3.94 33.03 -24.28
CA GLN A 274 3.93 33.50 -22.89
C GLN A 274 5.31 33.48 -22.25
N GLU A 275 6.35 33.08 -22.98
CA GLU A 275 7.74 32.95 -22.48
C GLU A 275 7.80 32.15 -21.17
N ILE A 276 7.06 31.02 -21.07
CA ILE A 276 6.97 30.22 -19.88
C ILE A 276 8.32 29.58 -19.58
N ALA A 277 8.80 29.77 -18.33
CA ALA A 277 10.07 29.23 -17.90
C ALA A 277 9.99 27.70 -17.80
N LEU A 278 10.82 27.00 -18.57
CA LEU A 278 10.97 25.55 -18.56
C LEU A 278 12.38 25.16 -18.12
N SER A 279 12.50 24.02 -17.45
CA SER A 279 13.80 23.37 -17.17
C SER A 279 14.46 22.91 -18.47
N ALA A 280 15.78 22.60 -18.43
CA ALA A 280 16.50 22.12 -19.63
C ALA A 280 15.87 20.86 -20.23
N HIS A 281 15.49 19.90 -19.39
CA HIS A 281 14.86 18.65 -19.82
C HIS A 281 13.45 18.85 -20.40
N GLU A 282 12.68 19.78 -19.84
CA GLU A 282 11.34 20.12 -20.37
C GLU A 282 11.44 20.78 -21.75
N ARG A 283 12.44 21.65 -21.94
CA ARG A 283 12.71 22.25 -23.26
C ARG A 283 13.04 21.22 -24.34
N GLU A 284 13.89 20.24 -24.00
CA GLU A 284 14.18 19.13 -24.92
C GLU A 284 12.91 18.37 -25.31
N THR A 285 12.01 18.15 -24.37
CA THR A 285 10.72 17.49 -24.63
C THR A 285 9.85 18.34 -25.56
N VAL A 286 9.73 19.65 -25.33
CA VAL A 286 8.98 20.58 -26.19
C VAL A 286 9.58 20.64 -27.58
N ASP A 287 10.90 20.74 -27.70
CA ASP A 287 11.61 20.79 -28.97
C ASP A 287 11.40 19.52 -29.80
N PHE A 288 11.35 18.35 -29.15
CA PHE A 288 11.04 17.09 -29.83
C PHE A 288 9.65 17.10 -30.50
N TRP A 289 8.65 17.73 -29.88
CA TRP A 289 7.28 17.76 -30.40
C TRP A 289 7.00 18.94 -31.32
N ARG A 290 7.95 19.85 -31.56
CA ARG A 290 7.86 20.98 -32.51
C ARG A 290 7.90 20.53 -33.96
N HIS A 291 8.53 19.39 -34.20
CA HIS A 291 8.76 18.81 -35.55
C HIS A 291 7.84 17.60 -35.78
#